data_56667eca67478a6ff159eeac01b89f93
#
_entry.id   56667eca67478a6ff159eeac01b89f93
#
_cell.length_a   1.000
_cell.length_b   1.000
_cell.length_c   1.000
_cell.angle_alpha   90.00
_cell.angle_beta   90.00
_cell.angle_gamma   90.00
#
_symmetry.space_group_name_H-M   'P 1'
#
loop_
_entity.id
_entity.type
_entity.pdbx_description
1 polymer ?
#
loop_
_entity_poly.entity_id
_entity_poly.type
_entity_poly.pdbx_seq_one_letter_code
_entity_poly.pdbx_strand_id
1 'polypeptide(L)'
;MRRDRLDFLRHDVDGLARKLPDKLDQGERDVVLTNWPMWARASQLPPEGDWRVWLIMAGRGFGKTRAGAEWVRMVAESNHEARIALVASSLHEARSVMVEGESGLMAISSPYMRPRYEPSLRRIVWPTGAQALLYSAADAEALRGPQHSHACRAEPEGIDRK
;
A
#
# COMPACT_ATOMS: atom_id res chain seq x y z
N MET A 1 -21.43 6.31 22.15
CA MET A 1 -22.19 6.86 21.00
C MET A 1 -21.35 7.81 20.13
N ARG A 2 -20.03 7.53 19.94
CA ARG A 2 -19.11 8.32 19.09
C ARG A 2 -18.37 7.48 18.03
N ARG A 3 -18.57 6.16 17.97
CA ARG A 3 -17.91 5.25 16.99
C ARG A 3 -18.54 5.28 15.60
N ASP A 4 -19.84 5.44 15.47
CA ASP A 4 -20.57 5.28 14.20
C ASP A 4 -20.33 6.41 13.18
N ARG A 5 -19.94 7.61 13.64
CA ARG A 5 -19.70 8.76 12.76
C ARG A 5 -18.40 8.68 11.98
N LEU A 6 -17.39 7.97 12.51
CA LEU A 6 -16.09 7.78 11.88
C LEU A 6 -16.10 6.60 10.89
N ASP A 7 -16.94 5.60 11.12
CA ASP A 7 -17.06 4.44 10.20
C ASP A 7 -17.72 4.82 8.87
N PHE A 8 -18.66 5.76 8.86
CA PHE A 8 -19.25 6.29 7.63
C PHE A 8 -18.24 7.10 6.78
N LEU A 9 -17.31 7.79 7.43
CA LEU A 9 -16.29 8.62 6.77
C LEU A 9 -15.16 7.79 6.14
N ARG A 10 -14.97 6.54 6.56
CA ARG A 10 -13.87 5.66 6.13
C ARG A 10 -14.06 5.00 4.76
N HIS A 11 -15.19 5.17 4.10
CA HIS A 11 -15.51 4.50 2.84
C HIS A 11 -15.55 5.42 1.61
N ASP A 12 -15.49 6.73 1.81
CA ASP A 12 -15.66 7.71 0.74
C ASP A 12 -14.59 8.79 0.82
N VAL A 13 -13.40 8.49 0.32
CA VAL A 13 -12.28 9.47 0.25
C VAL A 13 -12.65 10.65 -0.65
N ASP A 14 -13.42 10.42 -1.73
CA ASP A 14 -13.87 11.48 -2.63
C ASP A 14 -14.96 12.34 -1.97
N GLY A 15 -15.88 11.72 -1.21
CA GLY A 15 -16.86 12.45 -0.40
C GLY A 15 -16.24 13.24 0.73
N LEU A 16 -15.11 12.79 1.26
CA LEU A 16 -14.32 13.48 2.27
C LEU A 16 -13.55 14.67 1.74
N ALA A 17 -12.94 14.53 0.56
CA ALA A 17 -12.30 15.65 -0.12
C ALA A 17 -13.25 16.83 -0.30
N ARG A 18 -14.56 16.54 -0.51
CA ARG A 18 -15.63 17.56 -0.60
C ARG A 18 -16.08 18.13 0.74
N LYS A 19 -15.78 17.44 1.85
CA LYS A 19 -16.17 17.83 3.24
C LYS A 19 -15.02 18.42 4.03
N LEU A 20 -13.79 18.39 3.50
CA LEU A 20 -12.67 19.09 4.12
C LEU A 20 -12.98 20.59 4.17
N PRO A 21 -12.70 21.26 5.30
CA PRO A 21 -12.94 22.68 5.43
C PRO A 21 -12.28 23.46 4.28
N ASP A 22 -12.98 24.44 3.73
CA ASP A 22 -12.45 25.35 2.69
C ASP A 22 -11.23 26.17 3.15
N LYS A 23 -10.91 26.09 4.44
CA LYS A 23 -9.78 26.77 5.08
C LYS A 23 -8.44 26.03 4.96
N LEU A 24 -8.44 24.78 4.52
CA LEU A 24 -7.19 24.04 4.32
C LEU A 24 -6.58 24.42 2.96
N ASP A 25 -5.29 24.71 2.96
CA ASP A 25 -4.55 24.85 1.70
C ASP A 25 -4.39 23.49 0.98
N GLN A 26 -3.90 23.51 -0.27
CA GLN A 26 -3.77 22.27 -1.05
C GLN A 26 -2.83 21.27 -0.39
N GLY A 27 -1.73 21.72 0.21
CA GLY A 27 -0.76 20.87 0.89
C GLY A 27 -1.36 20.21 2.13
N GLU A 28 -2.09 20.97 2.94
CA GLU A 28 -2.81 20.46 4.12
C GLU A 28 -3.87 19.42 3.73
N ARG A 29 -4.61 19.68 2.64
CA ARG A 29 -5.59 18.73 2.08
C ARG A 29 -4.92 17.43 1.68
N ASP A 30 -3.81 17.50 0.95
CA ASP A 30 -3.05 16.32 0.50
C ASP A 30 -2.52 15.50 1.70
N VAL A 31 -2.02 16.16 2.74
CA VAL A 31 -1.59 15.49 3.99
C VAL A 31 -2.75 14.75 4.64
N VAL A 32 -3.91 15.39 4.77
CA VAL A 32 -5.09 14.74 5.37
C VAL A 32 -5.57 13.57 4.52
N LEU A 33 -5.67 13.73 3.20
CA LEU A 33 -6.17 12.69 2.29
C LEU A 33 -5.22 11.49 2.20
N THR A 34 -3.92 11.70 2.36
CA THR A 34 -2.91 10.63 2.33
C THR A 34 -2.62 10.03 3.70
N ASN A 35 -3.21 10.55 4.78
CA ASN A 35 -3.04 10.01 6.13
C ASN A 35 -3.87 8.73 6.32
N TRP A 36 -3.36 7.61 5.82
CA TRP A 36 -4.03 6.33 5.88
C TRP A 36 -4.57 5.94 7.27
N PRO A 37 -3.83 6.11 8.38
CA PRO A 37 -4.36 5.81 9.72
C PRO A 37 -5.66 6.51 10.08
N MET A 38 -5.95 7.68 9.51
CA MET A 38 -7.22 8.38 9.74
C MET A 38 -8.41 7.71 9.05
N TRP A 39 -8.17 7.02 7.93
CA TRP A 39 -9.20 6.48 7.06
C TRP A 39 -9.35 4.97 7.15
N ALA A 40 -8.29 4.28 7.58
CA ALA A 40 -8.26 2.85 7.72
C ALA A 40 -9.16 2.35 8.85
N ARG A 41 -9.78 1.20 8.63
CA ARG A 41 -10.34 0.41 9.73
C ARG A 41 -9.19 -0.16 10.56
N ALA A 42 -9.40 -0.36 11.85
CA ALA A 42 -8.37 -0.97 12.73
C ALA A 42 -7.83 -2.30 12.16
N SER A 43 -8.69 -3.10 11.51
CA SER A 43 -8.32 -4.35 10.86
C SER A 43 -7.52 -4.21 9.57
N GLN A 44 -7.34 -3.00 9.05
CA GLN A 44 -6.54 -2.67 7.88
C GLN A 44 -5.20 -2.02 8.25
N LEU A 45 -4.97 -1.80 9.54
CA LEU A 45 -3.70 -1.29 10.07
C LEU A 45 -2.83 -2.46 10.54
N PRO A 46 -1.50 -2.34 10.44
CA PRO A 46 -0.60 -3.33 11.03
C PRO A 46 -0.83 -3.40 12.54
N PRO A 47 -0.67 -4.58 13.15
CA PRO A 47 -0.76 -4.72 14.59
C PRO A 47 0.33 -3.90 15.30
N GLU A 48 0.08 -3.55 16.57
CA GLU A 48 1.09 -2.92 17.40
C GLU A 48 2.13 -3.93 17.87
N GLY A 49 3.31 -3.45 18.22
CA GLY A 49 4.40 -4.27 18.77
C GLY A 49 5.34 -4.86 17.72
N ASP A 50 6.16 -5.81 18.17
CA ASP A 50 7.18 -6.48 17.33
C ASP A 50 6.57 -7.72 16.67
N TRP A 51 6.18 -7.60 15.40
CA TRP A 51 5.65 -8.68 14.59
C TRP A 51 6.52 -8.93 13.36
N ARG A 52 6.53 -10.19 12.89
CA ARG A 52 7.26 -10.59 11.68
C ARG A 52 6.36 -10.84 10.49
N VAL A 53 5.13 -11.25 10.73
CA VAL A 53 4.15 -11.56 9.69
C VAL A 53 2.82 -10.95 10.07
N TRP A 54 2.29 -10.13 9.16
CA TRP A 54 0.93 -9.61 9.24
C TRP A 54 0.11 -10.20 8.09
N LEU A 55 -0.92 -10.99 8.43
CA LEU A 55 -1.80 -11.66 7.48
C LEU A 55 -3.20 -11.07 7.52
N ILE A 56 -3.67 -10.54 6.37
CA ILE A 56 -5.03 -10.05 6.21
C ILE A 56 -5.87 -11.11 5.49
N MET A 57 -6.69 -11.83 6.23
CA MET A 57 -7.68 -12.78 5.69
C MET A 57 -9.06 -12.15 5.69
N ALA A 58 -9.57 -11.79 4.51
CA ALA A 58 -10.85 -11.12 4.38
C ALA A 58 -11.45 -11.35 2.98
N GLY A 59 -12.77 -11.19 2.86
CA GLY A 59 -13.50 -11.30 1.60
C GLY A 59 -13.12 -10.23 0.55
N ARG A 60 -13.75 -10.33 -0.63
CA ARG A 60 -13.68 -9.29 -1.67
C ARG A 60 -14.16 -7.94 -1.13
N GLY A 61 -13.62 -6.84 -1.65
CA GLY A 61 -14.02 -5.50 -1.23
C GLY A 61 -13.52 -5.04 0.14
N PHE A 62 -12.79 -5.89 0.88
CA PHE A 62 -12.23 -5.49 2.18
C PHE A 62 -11.15 -4.39 2.06
N GLY A 63 -10.50 -4.25 0.91
CA GLY A 63 -9.39 -3.33 0.73
C GLY A 63 -8.02 -3.91 1.11
N LYS A 64 -7.83 -5.22 0.98
CA LYS A 64 -6.54 -5.89 1.27
C LYS A 64 -5.38 -5.29 0.48
N THR A 65 -5.58 -5.11 -0.82
CA THR A 65 -4.57 -4.50 -1.71
C THR A 65 -4.21 -3.10 -1.25
N ARG A 66 -5.22 -2.28 -0.93
CA ARG A 66 -5.01 -0.93 -0.42
C ARG A 66 -4.25 -0.93 0.89
N ALA A 67 -4.62 -1.76 1.85
CA ALA A 67 -3.95 -1.87 3.14
C ALA A 67 -2.47 -2.28 3.00
N GLY A 68 -2.18 -3.25 2.12
CA GLY A 68 -0.82 -3.66 1.81
C GLY A 68 0.01 -2.55 1.13
N ALA A 69 -0.57 -1.86 0.15
CA ALA A 69 0.09 -0.75 -0.54
C ALA A 69 0.38 0.42 0.42
N GLU A 70 -0.57 0.76 1.31
CA GLU A 70 -0.38 1.81 2.30
C GLU A 70 0.70 1.46 3.33
N TRP A 71 0.76 0.19 3.76
CA TRP A 71 1.84 -0.26 4.62
C TRP A 71 3.20 -0.14 3.92
N VAL A 72 3.32 -0.57 2.66
CA VAL A 72 4.56 -0.42 1.87
C VAL A 72 4.95 1.05 1.75
N ARG A 73 3.99 1.94 1.45
CA ARG A 73 4.21 3.37 1.38
C ARG A 73 4.74 3.93 2.70
N MET A 74 4.08 3.60 3.83
CA MET A 74 4.50 4.05 5.16
C MET A 74 5.92 3.60 5.50
N VAL A 75 6.29 2.35 5.21
CA VAL A 75 7.65 1.83 5.38
C VAL A 75 8.65 2.61 4.51
N ALA A 76 8.34 2.82 3.24
CA ALA A 76 9.24 3.51 2.31
C ALA A 76 9.42 5.00 2.62
N GLU A 77 8.38 5.65 3.14
CA GLU A 77 8.44 7.06 3.54
C GLU A 77 9.19 7.27 4.86
N SER A 78 9.13 6.30 5.77
CA SER A 78 9.77 6.39 7.09
C SER A 78 11.20 5.83 7.14
N ASN A 79 11.61 4.99 6.18
CA ASN A 79 12.91 4.34 6.18
C ASN A 79 13.57 4.40 4.79
N HIS A 80 14.54 5.29 4.63
CA HIS A 80 15.28 5.50 3.38
C HIS A 80 16.13 4.28 2.94
N GLU A 81 16.49 3.41 3.87
CA GLU A 81 17.23 2.18 3.57
C GLU A 81 16.31 1.00 3.24
N ALA A 82 15.00 1.17 3.29
CA ALA A 82 14.08 0.08 3.06
C ALA A 82 14.28 -0.55 1.67
N ARG A 83 14.37 -1.87 1.65
CA ARG A 83 14.43 -2.71 0.45
C ARG A 83 13.26 -3.68 0.53
N ILE A 84 12.25 -3.44 -0.28
CA ILE A 84 10.94 -4.08 -0.15
C ILE A 84 10.74 -5.06 -1.31
N ALA A 85 10.35 -6.30 -1.02
CA ALA A 85 9.90 -7.23 -2.04
C ALA A 85 8.39 -7.10 -2.23
N LEU A 86 7.94 -6.86 -3.47
CA LEU A 86 6.54 -6.92 -3.87
C LEU A 86 6.31 -8.21 -4.63
N VAL A 87 5.57 -9.13 -4.04
CA VAL A 87 5.38 -10.48 -4.58
C VAL A 87 3.92 -10.69 -4.96
N ALA A 88 3.67 -11.09 -6.21
CA ALA A 88 2.35 -11.50 -6.69
C ALA A 88 2.44 -12.83 -7.44
N SER A 89 1.33 -13.40 -7.90
CA SER A 89 1.33 -14.65 -8.67
C SER A 89 2.17 -14.55 -9.94
N SER A 90 2.17 -13.37 -10.57
CA SER A 90 2.97 -13.06 -11.76
C SER A 90 3.53 -11.63 -11.70
N LEU A 91 4.56 -11.36 -12.50
CA LEU A 91 5.09 -9.99 -12.67
C LEU A 91 4.06 -9.02 -13.25
N HIS A 92 3.18 -9.51 -14.13
CA HIS A 92 2.10 -8.72 -14.68
C HIS A 92 1.14 -8.27 -13.56
N GLU A 93 0.74 -9.17 -12.68
CA GLU A 93 -0.14 -8.86 -11.57
C GLU A 93 0.54 -7.94 -10.54
N ALA A 94 1.81 -8.19 -10.21
CA ALA A 94 2.58 -7.29 -9.36
C ALA A 94 2.55 -5.85 -9.90
N ARG A 95 2.73 -5.68 -11.21
CA ARG A 95 2.67 -4.38 -11.86
C ARG A 95 1.25 -3.81 -11.89
N SER A 96 0.30 -4.54 -12.46
CA SER A 96 -1.06 -4.02 -12.73
C SER A 96 -1.89 -3.81 -11.47
N VAL A 97 -1.64 -4.57 -10.39
CA VAL A 97 -2.40 -4.47 -9.14
C VAL A 97 -1.65 -3.69 -8.07
N MET A 98 -0.38 -4.07 -7.78
CA MET A 98 0.34 -3.46 -6.65
C MET A 98 0.96 -2.10 -6.99
N VAL A 99 1.29 -1.85 -8.26
CA VAL A 99 1.96 -0.60 -8.69
C VAL A 99 0.99 0.36 -9.33
N GLU A 100 0.37 -0.01 -10.46
CA GLU A 100 -0.39 0.87 -11.34
C GLU A 100 -1.91 0.83 -11.08
N GLY A 101 -2.42 -0.13 -10.30
CA GLY A 101 -3.84 -0.27 -10.01
C GLY A 101 -4.41 0.90 -9.20
N GLU A 102 -5.74 1.01 -9.14
CA GLU A 102 -6.45 2.06 -8.40
C GLU A 102 -6.08 2.13 -6.91
N SER A 103 -5.75 0.99 -6.31
CA SER A 103 -5.23 0.88 -4.94
C SER A 103 -3.72 0.62 -4.91
N GLY A 104 -3.04 0.78 -6.03
CA GLY A 104 -1.60 0.55 -6.16
C GLY A 104 -0.77 1.75 -5.69
N LEU A 105 0.53 1.51 -5.53
CA LEU A 105 1.48 2.47 -4.96
C LEU A 105 1.53 3.81 -5.70
N MET A 106 1.36 3.81 -7.03
CA MET A 106 1.36 5.05 -7.82
C MET A 106 0.11 5.90 -7.60
N ALA A 107 -1.03 5.25 -7.34
CA ALA A 107 -2.31 5.94 -7.15
C ALA A 107 -2.47 6.52 -5.73
N ILE A 108 -1.94 5.81 -4.72
CA ILE A 108 -2.12 6.19 -3.32
C ILE A 108 -1.07 7.18 -2.78
N SER A 109 0.02 7.38 -3.53
CA SER A 109 1.13 8.24 -3.08
C SER A 109 0.80 9.71 -3.22
N SER A 110 1.18 10.49 -2.20
CA SER A 110 1.12 11.95 -2.24
C SER A 110 1.94 12.51 -3.41
N PRO A 111 1.52 13.62 -4.03
CA PRO A 111 2.31 14.30 -5.07
C PRO A 111 3.75 14.60 -4.66
N TYR A 112 3.97 14.93 -3.38
CA TYR A 112 5.29 15.28 -2.84
C TYR A 112 6.20 14.07 -2.58
N MET A 113 5.61 12.89 -2.35
CA MET A 113 6.32 11.64 -2.04
C MET A 113 6.06 10.56 -3.08
N ARG A 114 5.63 10.98 -4.29
CA ARG A 114 5.30 10.05 -5.36
C ARG A 114 6.54 9.30 -5.82
N PRO A 115 6.53 7.97 -5.77
CA PRO A 115 7.65 7.16 -6.22
C PRO A 115 7.74 7.16 -7.75
N ARG A 116 8.93 6.84 -8.26
CA ARG A 116 9.18 6.60 -9.68
C ARG A 116 9.20 5.09 -9.94
N TYR A 117 8.40 4.64 -10.89
CA TYR A 117 8.45 3.27 -11.37
C TYR A 117 9.41 3.14 -12.55
N GLU A 118 10.32 2.18 -12.49
CA GLU A 118 11.32 1.84 -13.51
C GLU A 118 11.00 0.44 -14.08
N PRO A 119 10.20 0.33 -15.15
CA PRO A 119 9.68 -0.96 -15.65
C PRO A 119 10.77 -1.94 -16.05
N SER A 120 11.84 -1.46 -16.70
CA SER A 120 12.97 -2.30 -17.16
C SER A 120 13.73 -2.96 -16.01
N LEU A 121 13.76 -2.30 -14.85
CA LEU A 121 14.41 -2.79 -13.63
C LEU A 121 13.39 -3.45 -12.68
N ARG A 122 12.10 -3.45 -13.02
CA ARG A 122 11.01 -3.93 -12.15
C ARG A 122 11.09 -3.31 -10.75
N ARG A 123 11.42 -2.02 -10.69
CA ARG A 123 11.78 -1.32 -9.46
C ARG A 123 10.95 -0.06 -9.27
N ILE A 124 10.57 0.20 -8.03
CA ILE A 124 9.99 1.45 -7.58
C ILE A 124 11.01 2.14 -6.67
N VAL A 125 11.21 3.44 -6.86
CA VAL A 125 12.14 4.26 -6.07
C VAL A 125 11.39 5.46 -5.49
N TRP A 126 11.42 5.62 -4.18
CA TRP A 126 10.86 6.79 -3.48
C TRP A 126 11.86 7.93 -3.41
N PRO A 127 11.39 9.18 -3.24
CA PRO A 127 12.26 10.33 -3.00
C PRO A 127 13.14 10.18 -1.75
N THR A 128 12.71 9.38 -0.78
CA THR A 128 13.50 9.03 0.42
C THR A 128 14.75 8.20 0.12
N GLY A 129 14.80 7.48 -1.01
CA GLY A 129 15.83 6.51 -1.34
C GLY A 129 15.42 5.05 -1.10
N ALA A 130 14.27 4.82 -0.46
CA ALA A 130 13.68 3.49 -0.33
C ALA A 130 13.38 2.89 -1.71
N GLN A 131 13.44 1.57 -1.82
CA GLN A 131 13.21 0.87 -3.07
C GLN A 131 12.31 -0.34 -2.87
N ALA A 132 11.47 -0.63 -3.86
CA ALA A 132 10.72 -1.88 -3.94
C ALA A 132 10.98 -2.57 -5.27
N LEU A 133 11.14 -3.90 -5.24
CA LEU A 133 11.37 -4.76 -6.39
C LEU A 133 10.19 -5.71 -6.58
N LEU A 134 9.78 -5.91 -7.83
CA LEU A 134 8.66 -6.77 -8.19
C LEU A 134 9.14 -8.20 -8.46
N TYR A 135 8.43 -9.16 -7.88
CA TYR A 135 8.70 -10.58 -8.02
C TYR A 135 7.44 -11.37 -8.38
N SER A 136 7.65 -12.47 -9.09
CA SER A 136 6.64 -13.51 -9.30
C SER A 136 6.79 -14.60 -8.26
N ALA A 137 5.71 -15.03 -7.63
CA ALA A 137 5.72 -16.19 -6.74
C ALA A 137 6.05 -17.50 -7.48
N ALA A 138 5.87 -17.54 -8.81
CA ALA A 138 6.27 -18.67 -9.63
C ALA A 138 7.79 -18.79 -9.81
N ASP A 139 8.55 -17.73 -9.55
CA ASP A 139 10.02 -17.66 -9.66
C ASP A 139 10.64 -17.38 -8.29
N ALA A 140 10.65 -18.38 -7.44
CA ALA A 140 11.21 -18.25 -6.08
C ALA A 140 12.74 -18.05 -6.08
N GLU A 141 13.44 -18.47 -7.13
CA GLU A 141 14.90 -18.33 -7.26
C GLU A 141 15.30 -16.84 -7.38
N ALA A 142 14.46 -16.00 -8.01
CA ALA A 142 14.71 -14.58 -8.15
C ALA A 142 14.79 -13.84 -6.80
N LEU A 143 14.24 -14.41 -5.72
CA LEU A 143 14.30 -13.86 -4.37
C LEU A 143 15.59 -14.19 -3.61
N ARG A 144 16.42 -15.12 -4.10
CA ARG A 144 17.61 -15.60 -3.37
C ARG A 144 18.81 -14.64 -3.41
N GLY A 145 18.91 -13.77 -4.39
CA GLY A 145 20.06 -12.85 -4.53
C GLY A 145 19.93 -11.56 -3.75
N PRO A 146 18.84 -10.80 -3.97
CA PRO A 146 18.66 -9.50 -3.33
C PRO A 146 18.34 -9.62 -1.84
N GLN A 147 18.91 -8.69 -1.04
CA GLN A 147 18.56 -8.57 0.37
C GLN A 147 17.35 -7.64 0.52
N HIS A 148 16.32 -8.12 1.22
CA HIS A 148 15.13 -7.37 1.51
C HIS A 148 14.95 -7.19 3.02
N SER A 149 14.59 -5.97 3.42
CA SER A 149 14.22 -5.67 4.81
C SER A 149 12.74 -5.95 5.09
N HIS A 150 11.90 -5.86 4.04
CA HIS A 150 10.46 -6.01 4.13
C HIS A 150 9.91 -6.73 2.89
N ALA A 151 8.74 -7.34 3.03
CA ALA A 151 8.04 -7.94 1.89
C ALA A 151 6.52 -7.73 2.02
N CYS A 152 5.87 -7.48 0.89
CA CYS A 152 4.42 -7.47 0.75
C CYS A 152 4.02 -8.46 -0.33
N ARG A 153 3.15 -9.43 0.02
CA ARG A 153 2.62 -10.40 -0.92
C ARG A 153 1.14 -10.14 -1.17
N ALA A 154 0.76 -9.98 -2.43
CA ALA A 154 -0.63 -10.03 -2.85
C ALA A 154 -0.98 -11.47 -3.26
N GLU A 155 -2.08 -11.98 -2.72
CA GLU A 155 -2.66 -13.26 -3.17
C GLU A 155 -3.59 -12.99 -4.35
N PRO A 156 -3.59 -13.85 -5.39
CA PRO A 156 -4.55 -13.74 -6.47
C PRO A 156 -5.97 -13.88 -5.92
N GLU A 157 -6.88 -13.07 -6.43
CA GLU A 157 -8.31 -13.27 -6.15
C GLU A 157 -8.74 -14.60 -6.77
N GLY A 158 -9.11 -15.59 -5.95
CA GLY A 158 -9.73 -16.80 -6.43
C GLY A 158 -9.05 -18.11 -6.08
N ILE A 159 -8.49 -18.25 -4.90
CA ILE A 159 -8.29 -19.60 -4.36
C ILE A 159 -9.63 -20.04 -3.78
N ASP A 160 -10.48 -20.61 -4.63
CA ASP A 160 -11.53 -21.52 -4.17
C ASP A 160 -10.85 -22.71 -3.50
N ARG A 161 -10.84 -22.71 -2.18
CA ARG A 161 -10.52 -23.91 -1.42
C ARG A 161 -11.68 -24.88 -1.62
N LYS A 162 -11.52 -25.82 -2.56
CA LYS A 162 -12.35 -27.02 -2.59
C LYS A 162 -12.01 -27.90 -1.39
#